data_37377baff2eb593de9d46e1f320e2aa2
#
_entry.id   37377baff2eb593de9d46e1f320e2aa2
#
_cell.length_a   1.000
_cell.length_b   1.000
_cell.length_c   1.000
_cell.angle_alpha   90.00
_cell.angle_beta   90.00
_cell.angle_gamma   90.00
#
_symmetry.space_group_name_H-M   'P 1'
#
loop_
_entity.id
_entity.type
_entity.pdbx_description
1 polymer ?
#
loop_
_entity_poly.entity_id
_entity_poly.type
_entity_poly.pdbx_seq_one_letter_code
_entity_poly.pdbx_strand_id
1 'polypeptide(L)'
;MFLTEIKVIEIVDLVGRYTADVIGNCAFGLNCNSLQNPNADFVTFGKRAVHERPYGGLLDFLLFGFPNLSRRLRLKFNVQEVEDFYFRIVRETVDYRLKNKEKRNDLMDSLIEMYKKEQAGNTEDGLTFNEVVAQAFLFFVAGFETSSTTIGFALYEMARNQDVQNKVREEINNVLGKHNNEFTYEGIKEMKYLEQVVMETLRKYPVLAHLTRMTGSDYSPEDPKSFIAKGTIVVIPILGIHNDPEIYPDPEKFNPDRFTDEAIAARPSCTWLPFGEGPRHCIGLRFALMQACVGLAHLIRGYKFRFAPQTEQKINFALESVLMSAKNGIHLHVEKI
;
A
#
# COMPACT_ATOMS: atom_id res chain seq x y z
N MET A 1 2.82 -23.98 4.97
CA MET A 1 2.77 -24.32 6.42
C MET A 1 1.34 -24.70 6.75
N PHE A 2 1.07 -25.98 6.94
CA PHE A 2 -0.29 -26.45 7.27
C PHE A 2 -0.53 -26.23 8.76
N LEU A 3 -1.37 -25.26 9.10
CA LEU A 3 -1.83 -25.06 10.47
C LEU A 3 -2.92 -26.12 10.76
N THR A 4 -2.61 -27.09 11.58
CA THR A 4 -3.59 -28.08 12.11
C THR A 4 -4.15 -27.65 13.46
N GLU A 5 -3.63 -26.54 14.03
CA GLU A 5 -4.00 -26.00 15.34
C GLU A 5 -4.29 -24.51 15.23
N ILE A 6 -5.14 -24.00 16.14
CA ILE A 6 -5.37 -22.56 16.28
C ILE A 6 -4.06 -21.91 16.73
N LYS A 7 -3.55 -20.97 15.94
CA LYS A 7 -2.33 -20.22 16.27
C LYS A 7 -2.61 -18.73 16.31
N VAL A 8 -1.91 -18.05 17.21
CA VAL A 8 -1.88 -16.59 17.23
C VAL A 8 -0.77 -16.14 16.28
N ILE A 9 -1.13 -15.30 15.31
CA ILE A 9 -0.20 -14.80 14.29
C ILE A 9 -0.26 -13.28 14.29
N GLU A 10 0.90 -12.64 14.22
CA GLU A 10 1.01 -11.22 13.87
C GLU A 10 0.75 -11.09 12.36
N ILE A 11 -0.39 -10.49 12.03
CA ILE A 11 -0.95 -10.54 10.68
C ILE A 11 -0.21 -9.62 9.71
N VAL A 12 0.22 -8.43 10.15
CA VAL A 12 0.88 -7.46 9.26
C VAL A 12 2.24 -7.99 8.79
N ASP A 13 2.98 -8.69 9.68
CA ASP A 13 4.22 -9.35 9.28
C ASP A 13 4.00 -10.46 8.24
N LEU A 14 2.97 -11.30 8.45
CA LEU A 14 2.64 -12.37 7.49
C LEU A 14 2.25 -11.80 6.13
N VAL A 15 1.32 -10.84 6.10
CA VAL A 15 0.86 -10.25 4.83
C VAL A 15 1.93 -9.35 4.20
N GLY A 16 2.83 -8.77 5.01
CA GLY A 16 4.01 -8.07 4.51
C GLY A 16 4.93 -8.97 3.67
N ARG A 17 5.13 -10.22 4.08
CA ARG A 17 5.89 -11.19 3.27
C ARG A 17 5.18 -11.50 1.95
N TYR A 18 3.86 -11.64 1.98
CA TYR A 18 3.06 -11.81 0.76
C TYR A 18 3.21 -10.61 -0.18
N THR A 19 3.05 -9.38 0.34
CA THR A 19 3.15 -8.18 -0.51
C THR A 19 4.57 -7.96 -1.05
N ALA A 20 5.61 -8.33 -0.29
CA ALA A 20 7.00 -8.32 -0.77
C ALA A 20 7.21 -9.31 -1.92
N ASP A 21 6.68 -10.53 -1.83
CA ASP A 21 6.77 -11.52 -2.91
C ASP A 21 6.02 -11.06 -4.16
N VAL A 22 4.82 -10.47 -3.99
CA VAL A 22 4.03 -9.98 -5.12
C VAL A 22 4.75 -8.82 -5.82
N ILE A 23 5.19 -7.78 -5.09
CA ILE A 23 5.85 -6.63 -5.72
C ILE A 23 7.22 -7.02 -6.29
N GLY A 24 7.97 -7.88 -5.60
CA GLY A 24 9.25 -8.41 -6.09
C GLY A 24 9.09 -9.16 -7.42
N ASN A 25 8.06 -9.98 -7.56
CA ASN A 25 7.80 -10.70 -8.79
C ASN A 25 7.24 -9.79 -9.89
N CYS A 26 6.19 -9.01 -9.59
CA CYS A 26 5.47 -8.20 -10.59
C CYS A 26 6.29 -7.02 -11.10
N ALA A 27 7.06 -6.35 -10.23
CA ALA A 27 7.83 -5.16 -10.60
C ALA A 27 9.25 -5.50 -11.06
N PHE A 28 9.94 -6.42 -10.37
CA PHE A 28 11.35 -6.73 -10.62
C PHE A 28 11.56 -8.04 -11.37
N GLY A 29 10.55 -8.93 -11.39
CA GLY A 29 10.67 -10.27 -11.91
C GLY A 29 11.52 -11.20 -11.05
N LEU A 30 11.63 -10.90 -9.76
CA LEU A 30 12.42 -11.64 -8.79
C LEU A 30 11.55 -12.55 -7.92
N ASN A 31 12.05 -13.73 -7.62
CA ASN A 31 11.43 -14.62 -6.64
C ASN A 31 12.05 -14.36 -5.26
N CYS A 32 11.34 -13.62 -4.42
CA CYS A 32 11.84 -13.21 -3.10
C CYS A 32 11.72 -14.31 -2.04
N ASN A 33 10.82 -15.30 -2.22
CA ASN A 33 10.55 -16.39 -1.28
C ASN A 33 10.27 -15.95 0.16
N SER A 34 9.70 -14.77 0.34
CA SER A 34 9.52 -14.13 1.65
C SER A 34 8.51 -14.87 2.53
N LEU A 35 7.50 -15.51 1.93
CA LEU A 35 6.55 -16.36 2.66
C LEU A 35 7.22 -17.58 3.28
N GLN A 36 8.25 -18.16 2.64
CA GLN A 36 8.98 -19.31 3.13
C GLN A 36 10.15 -18.92 4.04
N ASN A 37 10.80 -17.78 3.73
CA ASN A 37 11.93 -17.25 4.50
C ASN A 37 11.56 -15.87 5.10
N PRO A 38 11.17 -15.82 6.39
CA PRO A 38 10.84 -14.57 7.09
C PRO A 38 11.96 -13.52 7.10
N ASN A 39 13.20 -13.95 6.95
CA ASN A 39 14.38 -13.10 6.95
C ASN A 39 14.90 -12.85 5.52
N ALA A 40 14.05 -13.01 4.52
CA ALA A 40 14.45 -12.70 3.14
C ALA A 40 14.85 -11.22 3.03
N ASP A 41 15.90 -10.95 2.26
CA ASP A 41 16.49 -9.62 2.13
C ASP A 41 15.44 -8.57 1.73
N PHE A 42 14.55 -8.88 0.81
CA PHE A 42 13.50 -7.95 0.37
C PHE A 42 12.58 -7.51 1.52
N VAL A 43 12.19 -8.40 2.42
CA VAL A 43 11.39 -8.04 3.61
C VAL A 43 12.23 -7.22 4.58
N THR A 44 13.46 -7.68 4.85
CA THR A 44 14.36 -7.03 5.80
C THR A 44 14.68 -5.60 5.38
N PHE A 45 15.15 -5.40 4.15
CA PHE A 45 15.49 -4.08 3.63
C PHE A 45 14.24 -3.24 3.31
N GLY A 46 13.11 -3.87 2.97
CA GLY A 46 11.83 -3.19 2.83
C GLY A 46 11.36 -2.56 4.14
N LYS A 47 11.37 -3.31 5.25
CA LYS A 47 11.05 -2.79 6.59
C LYS A 47 12.03 -1.69 7.01
N ARG A 48 13.32 -1.89 6.81
CA ARG A 48 14.33 -0.87 7.10
C ARG A 48 14.12 0.42 6.31
N ALA A 49 13.75 0.32 5.03
CA ALA A 49 13.47 1.48 4.18
C ALA A 49 12.30 2.34 4.71
N VAL A 50 11.29 1.72 5.33
CA VAL A 50 10.11 2.43 5.86
C VAL A 50 10.35 2.92 7.30
N HIS A 51 10.97 2.12 8.15
CA HIS A 51 11.02 2.36 9.60
C HIS A 51 12.37 2.89 10.10
N GLU A 52 13.46 2.66 9.38
CA GLU A 52 14.79 3.09 9.80
C GLU A 52 15.15 4.45 9.21
N ARG A 53 15.48 5.40 10.07
CA ARG A 53 15.88 6.76 9.69
C ARG A 53 17.32 7.03 10.07
N PRO A 54 18.13 7.63 9.15
CA PRO A 54 19.55 7.84 9.42
C PRO A 54 19.82 8.89 10.50
N TYR A 55 18.88 9.80 10.76
CA TYR A 55 19.18 10.99 11.58
C TYR A 55 18.25 11.21 12.77
N GLY A 56 17.11 10.53 12.86
CA GLY A 56 16.11 10.78 13.88
C GLY A 56 15.27 12.04 13.66
N GLY A 57 14.24 12.23 14.50
CA GLY A 57 13.09 13.11 14.23
C GLY A 57 13.37 14.58 13.90
N LEU A 58 14.43 15.21 14.48
CA LEU A 58 14.74 16.62 14.17
C LEU A 58 15.20 16.81 12.73
N LEU A 59 16.04 15.91 12.23
CA LEU A 59 16.54 15.98 10.86
C LEU A 59 15.50 15.45 9.86
N ASP A 60 14.64 14.56 10.26
CA ASP A 60 13.46 14.17 9.46
C ASP A 60 12.53 15.38 9.26
N PHE A 61 12.31 16.20 10.29
CA PHE A 61 11.58 17.47 10.16
C PHE A 61 12.25 18.41 9.14
N LEU A 62 13.58 18.50 9.13
CA LEU A 62 14.30 19.29 8.13
C LEU A 62 14.17 18.70 6.72
N LEU A 63 14.22 17.37 6.56
CA LEU A 63 14.06 16.70 5.27
C LEU A 63 12.71 17.04 4.62
N PHE A 64 11.63 16.98 5.38
CA PHE A 64 10.27 17.20 4.86
C PHE A 64 9.85 18.66 4.87
N GLY A 65 10.24 19.44 5.90
CA GLY A 65 9.84 20.83 6.04
C GLY A 65 10.66 21.81 5.20
N PHE A 66 11.93 21.46 4.91
CA PHE A 66 12.87 22.35 4.20
C PHE A 66 13.62 21.62 3.10
N PRO A 67 12.95 21.16 2.03
CA PRO A 67 13.54 20.29 1.02
C PRO A 67 14.73 20.93 0.27
N ASN A 68 14.72 22.26 0.07
CA ASN A 68 15.83 22.95 -0.56
C ASN A 68 17.10 23.00 0.33
N LEU A 69 16.90 23.17 1.65
CA LEU A 69 18.00 23.15 2.62
C LEU A 69 18.57 21.73 2.73
N SER A 70 17.70 20.73 2.84
CA SER A 70 18.07 19.31 2.92
C SER A 70 18.89 18.87 1.70
N ARG A 71 18.48 19.30 0.50
CA ARG A 71 19.24 19.05 -0.74
C ARG A 71 20.62 19.72 -0.70
N ARG A 72 20.69 20.96 -0.22
CA ARG A 72 21.97 21.68 -0.09
C ARG A 72 22.90 21.03 0.92
N LEU A 73 22.35 20.50 2.01
CA LEU A 73 23.08 19.74 3.04
C LEU A 73 23.35 18.28 2.64
N ARG A 74 22.81 17.82 1.49
CA ARG A 74 22.90 16.44 1.00
C ARG A 74 22.42 15.41 2.02
N LEU A 75 21.35 15.74 2.77
CA LEU A 75 20.76 14.81 3.73
C LEU A 75 20.15 13.62 2.97
N LYS A 76 20.41 12.41 3.49
CA LYS A 76 19.89 11.17 2.92
C LYS A 76 18.55 10.80 3.56
N PHE A 77 17.67 10.19 2.80
CA PHE A 77 16.39 9.68 3.30
C PHE A 77 16.54 8.30 3.92
N ASN A 78 17.36 7.46 3.32
CA ASN A 78 17.61 6.08 3.77
C ASN A 78 19.01 5.93 4.37
N VAL A 79 19.18 4.89 5.19
CA VAL A 79 20.50 4.43 5.63
C VAL A 79 21.27 3.82 4.45
N GLN A 80 22.62 3.88 4.52
CA GLN A 80 23.47 3.51 3.40
C GLN A 80 23.26 2.05 2.93
N GLU A 81 23.09 1.12 3.87
CA GLU A 81 22.93 -0.30 3.52
C GLU A 81 21.63 -0.56 2.73
N VAL A 82 20.56 0.20 2.99
CA VAL A 82 19.31 0.13 2.20
C VAL A 82 19.56 0.63 0.77
N GLU A 83 20.25 1.76 0.62
CA GLU A 83 20.63 2.28 -0.70
C GLU A 83 21.45 1.24 -1.46
N ASP A 84 22.53 0.72 -0.85
CA ASP A 84 23.43 -0.26 -1.46
C ASP A 84 22.71 -1.53 -1.91
N PHE A 85 21.76 -2.01 -1.10
CA PHE A 85 20.93 -3.17 -1.44
C PHE A 85 20.13 -2.93 -2.72
N TYR A 86 19.38 -1.83 -2.82
CA TYR A 86 18.55 -1.56 -3.99
C TYR A 86 19.38 -1.25 -5.23
N PHE A 87 20.50 -0.52 -5.07
CA PHE A 87 21.45 -0.30 -6.17
C PHE A 87 21.98 -1.62 -6.74
N ARG A 88 22.36 -2.56 -5.88
CA ARG A 88 22.87 -3.87 -6.29
C ARG A 88 21.79 -4.68 -7.01
N ILE A 89 20.61 -4.84 -6.43
CA ILE A 89 19.52 -5.66 -7.00
C ILE A 89 19.06 -5.11 -8.35
N VAL A 90 18.89 -3.79 -8.47
CA VAL A 90 18.49 -3.18 -9.74
C VAL A 90 19.58 -3.35 -10.80
N ARG A 91 20.86 -3.19 -10.45
CA ARG A 91 21.98 -3.39 -11.37
C ARG A 91 22.03 -4.84 -11.86
N GLU A 92 21.98 -5.80 -10.95
CA GLU A 92 21.97 -7.23 -11.30
C GLU A 92 20.80 -7.58 -12.23
N THR A 93 19.61 -7.03 -11.96
CA THR A 93 18.41 -7.25 -12.78
C THR A 93 18.55 -6.63 -14.17
N VAL A 94 19.02 -5.39 -14.27
CA VAL A 94 19.24 -4.68 -15.54
C VAL A 94 20.30 -5.42 -16.38
N ASP A 95 21.45 -5.74 -15.78
CA ASP A 95 22.56 -6.42 -16.47
C ASP A 95 22.15 -7.82 -16.96
N TYR A 96 21.42 -8.58 -16.13
CA TYR A 96 20.89 -9.88 -16.50
C TYR A 96 19.95 -9.81 -17.70
N ARG A 97 18.96 -8.88 -17.68
CA ARG A 97 17.99 -8.74 -18.77
C ARG A 97 18.61 -8.24 -20.06
N LEU A 98 19.56 -7.31 -19.98
CA LEU A 98 20.27 -6.82 -21.14
C LEU A 98 21.11 -7.93 -21.78
N LYS A 99 21.83 -8.70 -20.97
CA LYS A 99 22.68 -9.81 -21.44
C LYS A 99 21.87 -10.93 -22.07
N ASN A 100 20.75 -11.34 -21.42
CA ASN A 100 19.93 -12.48 -21.85
C ASN A 100 18.80 -12.09 -22.81
N LYS A 101 18.63 -10.78 -23.10
CA LYS A 101 17.53 -10.24 -23.92
C LYS A 101 16.15 -10.69 -23.40
N GLU A 102 16.05 -10.87 -22.07
CA GLU A 102 14.79 -11.26 -21.43
C GLU A 102 13.81 -10.11 -21.41
N LYS A 103 12.55 -10.38 -21.79
CA LYS A 103 11.45 -9.42 -21.77
C LYS A 103 10.25 -10.02 -21.06
N ARG A 104 9.81 -9.37 -19.99
CA ARG A 104 8.68 -9.81 -19.14
C ARG A 104 7.45 -8.90 -19.25
N ASN A 105 7.59 -7.74 -19.91
CA ASN A 105 6.58 -6.68 -20.00
C ASN A 105 6.13 -6.16 -18.61
N ASP A 106 7.09 -6.00 -17.71
CA ASP A 106 6.90 -5.48 -16.35
C ASP A 106 7.49 -4.06 -16.19
N LEU A 107 7.47 -3.54 -14.95
CA LEU A 107 8.03 -2.23 -14.63
C LEU A 107 9.51 -2.12 -15.02
N MET A 108 10.31 -3.16 -14.72
CA MET A 108 11.75 -3.13 -15.01
C MET A 108 12.02 -3.04 -16.51
N ASP A 109 11.22 -3.68 -17.35
CA ASP A 109 11.37 -3.52 -18.82
C ASP A 109 11.14 -2.08 -19.25
N SER A 110 10.11 -1.41 -18.69
CA SER A 110 9.85 0.00 -19.00
C SER A 110 10.99 0.91 -18.55
N LEU A 111 11.54 0.67 -17.35
CA LEU A 111 12.66 1.42 -16.82
C LEU A 111 13.95 1.17 -17.64
N ILE A 112 14.20 -0.06 -18.06
CA ILE A 112 15.33 -0.42 -18.94
C ILE A 112 15.20 0.26 -20.31
N GLU A 113 14.00 0.35 -20.87
CA GLU A 113 13.79 1.08 -22.13
C GLU A 113 14.10 2.58 -21.99
N MET A 114 13.70 3.22 -20.89
CA MET A 114 14.05 4.61 -20.59
C MET A 114 15.56 4.79 -20.37
N TYR A 115 16.21 3.85 -19.68
CA TYR A 115 17.66 3.84 -19.51
C TYR A 115 18.41 3.76 -20.84
N LYS A 116 17.95 2.90 -21.76
CA LYS A 116 18.54 2.80 -23.11
C LYS A 116 18.38 4.09 -23.93
N LYS A 117 17.26 4.80 -23.79
CA LYS A 117 17.06 6.09 -24.46
C LYS A 117 18.06 7.13 -23.98
N GLU A 118 18.31 7.20 -22.67
CA GLU A 118 19.31 8.10 -22.11
C GLU A 118 20.72 7.78 -22.62
N GLN A 119 21.11 6.49 -22.63
CA GLN A 119 22.39 6.04 -23.17
C GLN A 119 22.55 6.33 -24.67
N ALA A 120 21.46 6.44 -25.41
CA ALA A 120 21.45 6.85 -26.83
C ALA A 120 21.44 8.39 -27.03
N GLY A 121 21.54 9.18 -25.95
CA GLY A 121 21.57 10.64 -25.98
C GLY A 121 20.20 11.33 -25.96
N ASN A 122 19.09 10.59 -25.81
CA ASN A 122 17.76 11.17 -25.60
C ASN A 122 17.53 11.40 -24.10
N THR A 123 17.87 12.57 -23.60
CA THR A 123 17.76 12.95 -22.19
C THR A 123 16.37 13.45 -21.80
N GLU A 124 15.47 13.78 -22.75
CA GLU A 124 14.11 14.23 -22.43
C GLU A 124 13.23 13.06 -21.95
N ASP A 125 13.33 11.92 -22.64
CA ASP A 125 12.54 10.71 -22.33
C ASP A 125 13.36 9.60 -21.65
N GLY A 126 14.65 9.85 -21.41
CA GLY A 126 15.59 8.90 -20.82
C GLY A 126 15.68 9.04 -19.32
N LEU A 127 16.11 7.97 -18.65
CA LEU A 127 16.44 7.95 -17.22
C LEU A 127 17.90 7.52 -17.02
N THR A 128 18.63 8.27 -16.21
CA THR A 128 19.95 7.84 -15.71
C THR A 128 19.79 6.57 -14.87
N PHE A 129 20.87 5.81 -14.69
CA PHE A 129 20.83 4.60 -13.87
C PHE A 129 20.37 4.89 -12.43
N ASN A 130 20.78 6.02 -11.84
CA ASN A 130 20.35 6.40 -10.49
C ASN A 130 18.84 6.66 -10.42
N GLU A 131 18.25 7.27 -11.44
CA GLU A 131 16.82 7.49 -11.55
C GLU A 131 16.07 6.17 -11.72
N VAL A 132 16.58 5.23 -12.51
CA VAL A 132 16.03 3.88 -12.62
C VAL A 132 15.98 3.20 -11.24
N VAL A 133 17.08 3.25 -10.47
CA VAL A 133 17.11 2.70 -9.10
C VAL A 133 16.10 3.39 -8.22
N ALA A 134 16.00 4.73 -8.28
CA ALA A 134 15.06 5.50 -7.47
C ALA A 134 13.59 5.15 -7.79
N GLN A 135 13.24 5.00 -9.08
CA GLN A 135 11.90 4.58 -9.49
C GLN A 135 11.59 3.16 -9.03
N ALA A 136 12.50 2.21 -9.24
CA ALA A 136 12.34 0.82 -8.80
C ALA A 136 12.14 0.73 -7.27
N PHE A 137 12.98 1.45 -6.50
CA PHE A 137 12.87 1.56 -5.04
C PHE A 137 11.51 2.12 -4.62
N LEU A 138 11.06 3.23 -5.24
CA LEU A 138 9.78 3.86 -4.94
C LEU A 138 8.61 2.89 -5.14
N PHE A 139 8.58 2.17 -6.26
CA PHE A 139 7.54 1.19 -6.55
C PHE A 139 7.52 0.05 -5.55
N PHE A 140 8.70 -0.44 -5.13
CA PHE A 140 8.80 -1.49 -4.13
C PHE A 140 8.22 -1.03 -2.78
N VAL A 141 8.73 0.08 -2.23
CA VAL A 141 8.29 0.60 -0.92
C VAL A 141 6.80 0.93 -0.93
N ALA A 142 6.32 1.57 -2.02
CA ALA A 142 4.92 1.91 -2.15
C ALA A 142 3.99 0.68 -2.21
N GLY A 143 4.39 -0.39 -2.93
CA GLY A 143 3.56 -1.60 -3.08
C GLY A 143 3.67 -2.58 -1.90
N PHE A 144 4.72 -2.50 -1.11
CA PHE A 144 4.98 -3.39 0.02
C PHE A 144 4.14 -3.05 1.24
N GLU A 145 4.47 -1.95 1.92
CA GLU A 145 3.93 -1.62 3.25
C GLU A 145 2.47 -1.17 3.21
N THR A 146 2.09 -0.40 2.20
CA THR A 146 0.72 0.13 2.09
C THR A 146 -0.32 -0.97 1.91
N SER A 147 0.01 -1.96 1.08
CA SER A 147 -0.89 -3.10 0.82
C SER A 147 -0.97 -4.05 2.01
N SER A 148 0.16 -4.33 2.69
CA SER A 148 0.16 -5.18 3.89
C SER A 148 -0.64 -4.57 5.03
N THR A 149 -0.51 -3.27 5.25
CA THR A 149 -1.30 -2.52 6.23
C THR A 149 -2.80 -2.61 5.92
N THR A 150 -3.19 -2.42 4.66
CA THR A 150 -4.60 -2.52 4.23
C THR A 150 -5.17 -3.92 4.48
N ILE A 151 -4.45 -4.98 4.08
CA ILE A 151 -4.86 -6.37 4.31
C ILE A 151 -4.94 -6.68 5.81
N GLY A 152 -3.97 -6.21 6.59
CA GLY A 152 -3.93 -6.39 8.05
C GLY A 152 -5.16 -5.80 8.74
N PHE A 153 -5.53 -4.55 8.42
CA PHE A 153 -6.74 -3.92 8.97
C PHE A 153 -8.03 -4.56 8.46
N ALA A 154 -8.08 -5.02 7.20
CA ALA A 154 -9.23 -5.75 6.68
C ALA A 154 -9.46 -7.06 7.46
N LEU A 155 -8.40 -7.82 7.74
CA LEU A 155 -8.47 -9.04 8.56
C LEU A 155 -8.85 -8.73 10.01
N TYR A 156 -8.37 -7.63 10.59
CA TYR A 156 -8.77 -7.18 11.92
C TYR A 156 -10.28 -6.89 11.99
N GLU A 157 -10.82 -6.12 11.03
CA GLU A 157 -12.25 -5.83 11.00
C GLU A 157 -13.09 -7.08 10.71
N MET A 158 -12.67 -7.95 9.81
CA MET A 158 -13.36 -9.22 9.58
C MET A 158 -13.26 -10.19 10.76
N ALA A 159 -12.17 -10.16 11.53
CA ALA A 159 -12.07 -10.95 12.77
C ALA A 159 -13.04 -10.44 13.85
N ARG A 160 -13.29 -9.12 13.89
CA ARG A 160 -14.26 -8.48 14.76
C ARG A 160 -15.70 -8.70 14.31
N ASN A 161 -15.97 -8.62 13.01
CA ASN A 161 -17.28 -8.73 12.38
C ASN A 161 -17.39 -10.07 11.64
N GLN A 162 -17.77 -11.13 12.39
CA GLN A 162 -17.79 -12.50 11.87
C GLN A 162 -18.84 -12.72 10.77
N ASP A 163 -19.92 -11.93 10.78
CA ASP A 163 -20.95 -11.89 9.74
C ASP A 163 -20.35 -11.39 8.40
N VAL A 164 -19.57 -10.31 8.44
CA VAL A 164 -18.85 -9.79 7.27
C VAL A 164 -17.87 -10.84 6.74
N GLN A 165 -17.07 -11.47 7.62
CA GLN A 165 -16.13 -12.51 7.23
C GLN A 165 -16.82 -13.70 6.55
N ASN A 166 -17.98 -14.13 7.08
CA ASN A 166 -18.74 -15.24 6.53
C ASN A 166 -19.34 -14.87 5.16
N LYS A 167 -19.89 -13.65 5.02
CA LYS A 167 -20.45 -13.15 3.75
C LYS A 167 -19.36 -13.09 2.66
N VAL A 168 -18.16 -12.60 2.98
CA VAL A 168 -17.00 -12.62 2.07
C VAL A 168 -16.65 -14.05 1.67
N ARG A 169 -16.60 -15.00 2.61
CA ARG A 169 -16.27 -16.40 2.32
C ARG A 169 -17.31 -17.04 1.40
N GLU A 170 -18.59 -16.78 1.62
CA GLU A 170 -19.67 -17.26 0.78
C GLU A 170 -19.54 -16.71 -0.65
N GLU A 171 -19.29 -15.41 -0.81
CA GLU A 171 -19.04 -14.81 -2.12
C GLU A 171 -17.86 -15.47 -2.84
N ILE A 172 -16.72 -15.64 -2.14
CA ILE A 172 -15.53 -16.29 -2.71
C ILE A 172 -15.86 -17.69 -3.21
N ASN A 173 -16.55 -18.51 -2.40
CA ASN A 173 -16.90 -19.88 -2.79
C ASN A 173 -17.87 -19.91 -3.98
N ASN A 174 -18.85 -19.00 -4.02
CA ASN A 174 -19.82 -18.89 -5.11
C ASN A 174 -19.13 -18.47 -6.41
N VAL A 175 -18.22 -17.51 -6.36
CA VAL A 175 -17.46 -17.07 -7.55
C VAL A 175 -16.54 -18.20 -8.04
N LEU A 176 -15.76 -18.81 -7.15
CA LEU A 176 -14.84 -19.89 -7.51
C LEU A 176 -15.58 -21.10 -8.10
N GLY A 177 -16.80 -21.39 -7.64
CA GLY A 177 -17.65 -22.44 -8.22
C GLY A 177 -17.96 -22.21 -9.70
N LYS A 178 -17.99 -20.95 -10.16
CA LYS A 178 -18.18 -20.59 -11.58
C LYS A 178 -16.87 -20.62 -12.38
N HIS A 179 -15.71 -20.55 -11.72
CA HIS A 179 -14.38 -20.47 -12.33
C HIS A 179 -13.54 -21.73 -12.09
N ASN A 180 -14.13 -22.92 -12.10
CA ASN A 180 -13.46 -24.23 -11.92
C ASN A 180 -12.61 -24.31 -10.62
N ASN A 181 -13.00 -23.61 -9.57
CA ASN A 181 -12.24 -23.44 -8.33
C ASN A 181 -10.86 -22.77 -8.46
N GLU A 182 -10.64 -22.02 -9.54
CA GLU A 182 -9.42 -21.27 -9.80
C GLU A 182 -9.60 -19.78 -9.51
N PHE A 183 -8.57 -19.14 -8.94
CA PHE A 183 -8.51 -17.70 -8.79
C PHE A 183 -8.05 -17.07 -10.11
N THR A 184 -8.98 -16.59 -10.90
CA THR A 184 -8.70 -15.84 -12.13
C THR A 184 -8.84 -14.33 -11.89
N TYR A 185 -8.25 -13.52 -12.77
CA TYR A 185 -8.39 -12.07 -12.71
C TYR A 185 -9.86 -11.65 -12.79
N GLU A 186 -10.61 -12.25 -13.69
CA GLU A 186 -12.06 -12.03 -13.89
C GLU A 186 -12.84 -12.43 -12.64
N GLY A 187 -12.55 -13.62 -12.05
CA GLY A 187 -13.18 -14.10 -10.83
C GLY A 187 -12.95 -13.14 -9.65
N ILE A 188 -11.74 -12.64 -9.46
CA ILE A 188 -11.48 -11.64 -8.39
C ILE A 188 -12.31 -10.37 -8.61
N LYS A 189 -12.48 -9.90 -9.84
CA LYS A 189 -13.31 -8.72 -10.15
C LYS A 189 -14.81 -8.94 -9.95
N GLU A 190 -15.29 -10.18 -9.95
CA GLU A 190 -16.67 -10.54 -9.60
C GLU A 190 -16.93 -10.50 -8.09
N MET A 191 -15.89 -10.53 -7.23
CA MET A 191 -16.01 -10.49 -5.76
C MET A 191 -16.28 -9.06 -5.27
N LYS A 192 -17.48 -8.56 -5.54
CA LYS A 192 -17.86 -7.17 -5.26
C LYS A 192 -17.93 -6.84 -3.78
N TYR A 193 -18.42 -7.76 -2.97
CA TYR A 193 -18.50 -7.53 -1.53
C TYR A 193 -17.10 -7.52 -0.88
N LEU A 194 -16.18 -8.36 -1.35
CA LEU A 194 -14.79 -8.30 -0.94
C LEU A 194 -14.14 -6.96 -1.30
N GLU A 195 -14.39 -6.42 -2.49
CA GLU A 195 -13.94 -5.09 -2.90
C GLU A 195 -14.51 -4.01 -1.96
N GLN A 196 -15.80 -4.06 -1.63
CA GLN A 196 -16.45 -3.15 -0.68
C GLN A 196 -15.80 -3.23 0.73
N VAL A 197 -15.42 -4.43 1.19
CA VAL A 197 -14.69 -4.62 2.46
C VAL A 197 -13.33 -3.92 2.41
N VAL A 198 -12.59 -4.02 1.32
CA VAL A 198 -11.31 -3.31 1.14
C VAL A 198 -11.51 -1.80 1.11
N MET A 199 -12.55 -1.32 0.41
CA MET A 199 -12.85 0.12 0.34
C MET A 199 -13.27 0.69 1.70
N GLU A 200 -14.09 -0.03 2.48
CA GLU A 200 -14.48 0.39 3.83
C GLU A 200 -13.29 0.33 4.79
N THR A 201 -12.40 -0.66 4.62
CA THR A 201 -11.15 -0.69 5.39
C THR A 201 -10.31 0.55 5.14
N LEU A 202 -10.14 0.95 3.88
CA LEU A 202 -9.39 2.15 3.49
C LEU A 202 -10.08 3.45 3.91
N ARG A 203 -11.41 3.47 4.06
CA ARG A 203 -12.12 4.59 4.66
C ARG A 203 -11.78 4.72 6.14
N LYS A 204 -11.91 3.64 6.89
CA LYS A 204 -11.73 3.64 8.35
C LYS A 204 -10.26 3.74 8.75
N TYR A 205 -9.38 3.13 7.97
CA TYR A 205 -7.93 3.08 8.17
C TYR A 205 -7.19 3.50 6.89
N PRO A 206 -7.29 4.77 6.48
CA PRO A 206 -6.54 5.24 5.32
C PRO A 206 -5.05 5.12 5.61
N VAL A 207 -4.27 4.59 4.66
CA VAL A 207 -2.82 4.37 4.85
C VAL A 207 -2.09 5.67 5.20
N LEU A 208 -2.55 6.79 4.62
CA LEU A 208 -2.10 8.14 4.97
C LEU A 208 -3.25 8.91 5.64
N ALA A 209 -3.02 9.45 6.83
CA ALA A 209 -4.02 10.24 7.55
C ALA A 209 -4.34 11.58 6.86
N HIS A 210 -3.42 12.09 6.07
CA HIS A 210 -3.56 13.35 5.33
C HIS A 210 -2.71 13.35 4.06
N LEU A 211 -3.06 14.23 3.12
CA LEU A 211 -2.23 14.59 1.98
C LEU A 211 -1.77 16.04 2.10
N THR A 212 -0.58 16.31 1.58
CA THR A 212 -0.03 17.67 1.50
C THR A 212 0.19 18.08 0.06
N ARG A 213 -0.08 19.35 -0.23
CA ARG A 213 0.24 20.01 -1.51
C ARG A 213 0.88 21.35 -1.21
N MET A 214 1.67 21.83 -2.14
CA MET A 214 2.21 23.20 -2.11
C MET A 214 1.70 23.93 -3.34
N THR A 215 1.16 25.14 -3.14
CA THR A 215 0.65 25.94 -4.25
C THR A 215 1.77 26.40 -5.16
N GLY A 216 1.64 26.17 -6.46
CA GLY A 216 2.60 26.60 -7.49
C GLY A 216 2.43 28.05 -7.94
N SER A 217 1.26 28.62 -7.70
CA SER A 217 0.87 30.00 -8.00
C SER A 217 -0.13 30.49 -6.96
N ASP A 218 -0.38 31.79 -6.95
CA ASP A 218 -1.52 32.35 -6.18
C ASP A 218 -2.81 31.72 -6.67
N TYR A 219 -3.70 31.40 -5.74
CA TYR A 219 -4.99 30.78 -6.01
C TYR A 219 -6.10 31.52 -5.26
N SER A 220 -7.10 31.95 -6.00
CA SER A 220 -8.32 32.53 -5.45
C SER A 220 -9.50 31.67 -5.88
N PRO A 221 -10.09 30.87 -4.98
CA PRO A 221 -11.35 30.19 -5.25
C PRO A 221 -12.48 31.17 -5.43
N GLU A 222 -13.67 30.70 -5.84
CA GLU A 222 -14.85 31.55 -6.05
C GLU A 222 -15.29 32.36 -4.81
N ASP A 223 -14.94 31.84 -3.61
CA ASP A 223 -15.11 32.62 -2.36
C ASP A 223 -14.00 33.68 -2.24
N PRO A 224 -14.32 34.97 -2.35
CA PRO A 224 -13.33 36.07 -2.30
C PRO A 224 -12.59 36.20 -0.96
N LYS A 225 -13.01 35.45 0.09
CA LYS A 225 -12.32 35.42 1.39
C LYS A 225 -11.21 34.35 1.45
N SER A 226 -11.10 33.51 0.44
CA SER A 226 -10.21 32.35 0.43
C SER A 226 -9.04 32.54 -0.55
N PHE A 227 -8.15 33.49 -0.25
CA PHE A 227 -6.89 33.64 -1.01
C PHE A 227 -5.82 32.73 -0.47
N ILE A 228 -5.15 31.97 -1.34
CA ILE A 228 -4.02 31.09 -1.01
C ILE A 228 -2.80 31.55 -1.80
N ALA A 229 -1.80 32.08 -1.11
CA ALA A 229 -0.58 32.56 -1.75
C ALA A 229 0.27 31.41 -2.30
N LYS A 230 1.06 31.69 -3.32
CA LYS A 230 2.08 30.78 -3.85
C LYS A 230 3.03 30.33 -2.74
N GLY A 231 3.35 29.02 -2.72
CA GLY A 231 4.22 28.40 -1.72
C GLY A 231 3.52 28.02 -0.42
N THR A 232 2.20 28.23 -0.30
CA THR A 232 1.43 27.80 0.86
C THR A 232 1.30 26.27 0.87
N ILE A 233 1.53 25.65 2.02
CA ILE A 233 1.28 24.22 2.24
C ILE A 233 -0.20 24.05 2.54
N VAL A 234 -0.89 23.26 1.72
CA VAL A 234 -2.28 22.86 1.88
C VAL A 234 -2.32 21.43 2.41
N VAL A 235 -3.01 21.21 3.52
CA VAL A 235 -3.21 19.88 4.14
C VAL A 235 -4.65 19.44 3.90
N ILE A 236 -4.82 18.24 3.32
CA ILE A 236 -6.12 17.60 3.10
C ILE A 236 -6.27 16.51 4.15
N PRO A 237 -7.15 16.65 5.18
CA PRO A 237 -7.24 15.73 6.30
C PRO A 237 -8.08 14.49 5.94
N ILE A 238 -7.51 13.52 5.25
CA ILE A 238 -8.22 12.30 4.79
C ILE A 238 -8.94 11.62 5.94
N LEU A 239 -8.24 11.35 7.04
CA LEU A 239 -8.84 10.68 8.20
C LEU A 239 -10.02 11.47 8.78
N GLY A 240 -9.93 12.81 8.80
CA GLY A 240 -11.03 13.67 9.23
C GLY A 240 -12.24 13.56 8.30
N ILE A 241 -12.04 13.69 6.98
CA ILE A 241 -13.10 13.57 5.98
C ILE A 241 -13.76 12.18 6.04
N HIS A 242 -12.96 11.12 6.17
CA HIS A 242 -13.46 9.74 6.22
C HIS A 242 -14.23 9.42 7.52
N ASN A 243 -14.06 10.21 8.57
CA ASN A 243 -14.77 10.05 9.85
C ASN A 243 -15.80 11.15 10.10
N ASP A 244 -16.09 12.00 9.12
CA ASP A 244 -17.12 13.00 9.22
C ASP A 244 -18.53 12.35 9.23
N PRO A 245 -19.32 12.50 10.30
CA PRO A 245 -20.64 11.88 10.41
C PRO A 245 -21.68 12.44 9.42
N GLU A 246 -21.46 13.63 8.87
CA GLU A 246 -22.33 14.20 7.82
C GLU A 246 -22.11 13.49 6.47
N ILE A 247 -20.89 12.95 6.23
CA ILE A 247 -20.54 12.23 5.01
C ILE A 247 -20.73 10.72 5.21
N TYR A 248 -20.30 10.22 6.38
CA TYR A 248 -20.33 8.80 6.75
C TYR A 248 -21.06 8.61 8.09
N PRO A 249 -22.41 8.51 8.10
CA PRO A 249 -23.16 8.27 9.34
C PRO A 249 -22.62 7.06 10.12
N ASP A 250 -22.51 7.17 11.44
CA ASP A 250 -21.88 6.15 12.31
C ASP A 250 -20.47 5.76 11.84
N PRO A 251 -19.51 6.70 11.74
CA PRO A 251 -18.22 6.45 11.06
C PRO A 251 -17.36 5.38 11.74
N GLU A 252 -17.57 5.12 13.03
CA GLU A 252 -16.88 4.06 13.78
C GLU A 252 -17.36 2.65 13.39
N LYS A 253 -18.58 2.52 12.85
CA LYS A 253 -19.15 1.24 12.44
C LYS A 253 -18.51 0.81 11.12
N PHE A 254 -17.95 -0.41 11.08
CA PHE A 254 -17.47 -1.03 9.86
C PHE A 254 -18.65 -1.54 9.03
N ASN A 255 -18.92 -0.90 7.91
CA ASN A 255 -20.07 -1.20 7.06
C ASN A 255 -19.68 -1.19 5.57
N PRO A 256 -19.36 -2.34 4.96
CA PRO A 256 -19.02 -2.43 3.55
C PRO A 256 -20.11 -1.94 2.58
N ASP A 257 -21.38 -1.98 2.99
CA ASP A 257 -22.50 -1.53 2.14
C ASP A 257 -22.47 -0.02 1.83
N ARG A 258 -21.61 0.75 2.50
CA ARG A 258 -21.30 2.14 2.13
C ARG A 258 -20.65 2.26 0.74
N PHE A 259 -20.19 1.15 0.19
CA PHE A 259 -19.49 1.08 -1.09
C PHE A 259 -20.23 0.26 -2.14
N THR A 260 -21.58 0.13 -2.01
CA THR A 260 -22.41 -0.24 -3.16
C THR A 260 -22.40 0.88 -4.20
N ASP A 261 -22.69 0.55 -5.45
CA ASP A 261 -22.71 1.53 -6.56
C ASP A 261 -23.68 2.69 -6.26
N GLU A 262 -24.84 2.39 -5.66
CA GLU A 262 -25.86 3.37 -5.25
C GLU A 262 -25.34 4.27 -4.14
N ALA A 263 -24.68 3.73 -3.12
CA ALA A 263 -24.15 4.49 -2.01
C ALA A 263 -22.97 5.40 -2.43
N ILE A 264 -22.14 4.94 -3.36
CA ILE A 264 -21.07 5.74 -3.97
C ILE A 264 -21.67 6.89 -4.78
N ALA A 265 -22.69 6.64 -5.61
CA ALA A 265 -23.33 7.64 -6.45
C ALA A 265 -24.06 8.74 -5.63
N ALA A 266 -24.58 8.40 -4.45
CA ALA A 266 -25.29 9.32 -3.56
C ALA A 266 -24.34 10.22 -2.74
N ARG A 267 -23.05 9.88 -2.65
CA ARG A 267 -22.08 10.60 -1.82
C ARG A 267 -21.43 11.76 -2.59
N PRO A 268 -21.10 12.88 -1.93
CA PRO A 268 -20.36 13.96 -2.57
C PRO A 268 -19.01 13.46 -3.13
N SER A 269 -18.59 14.01 -4.26
CA SER A 269 -17.27 13.71 -4.83
C SER A 269 -16.14 14.11 -3.88
N CYS A 270 -14.96 13.50 -4.07
CA CYS A 270 -13.75 13.80 -3.27
C CYS A 270 -13.91 13.57 -1.76
N THR A 271 -14.80 12.69 -1.34
CA THR A 271 -14.98 12.32 0.08
C THR A 271 -14.38 10.95 0.43
N TRP A 272 -13.94 10.15 -0.54
CA TRP A 272 -13.18 8.92 -0.35
C TRP A 272 -11.82 9.06 -1.04
N LEU A 273 -10.78 9.32 -0.24
CA LEU A 273 -9.48 9.79 -0.73
C LEU A 273 -8.28 8.91 -0.32
N PRO A 274 -8.40 7.60 -0.10
CA PRO A 274 -7.25 6.80 0.36
C PRO A 274 -6.13 6.73 -0.67
N PHE A 275 -6.44 6.97 -1.94
CA PHE A 275 -5.50 7.02 -3.06
C PHE A 275 -5.26 8.44 -3.59
N GLY A 276 -5.82 9.45 -2.92
CA GLY A 276 -5.85 10.82 -3.41
C GLY A 276 -6.80 11.02 -4.60
N GLU A 277 -6.80 12.21 -5.18
CA GLU A 277 -7.61 12.57 -6.34
C GLU A 277 -6.83 13.52 -7.26
N GLY A 278 -7.22 13.60 -8.53
CA GLY A 278 -6.64 14.50 -9.54
C GLY A 278 -5.32 13.96 -10.14
N PRO A 279 -4.48 14.84 -10.72
CA PRO A 279 -3.29 14.43 -11.49
C PRO A 279 -2.21 13.70 -10.67
N ARG A 280 -2.28 13.78 -9.34
CA ARG A 280 -1.36 13.15 -8.40
C ARG A 280 -2.01 12.01 -7.60
N HIS A 281 -3.13 11.46 -8.09
CA HIS A 281 -3.70 10.26 -7.48
C HIS A 281 -2.72 9.07 -7.59
N CYS A 282 -2.92 8.06 -6.77
CA CYS A 282 -2.04 6.88 -6.73
C CYS A 282 -2.00 6.15 -8.08
N ILE A 283 -0.82 6.02 -8.67
CA ILE A 283 -0.61 5.30 -9.93
C ILE A 283 -0.89 3.79 -9.76
N GLY A 284 -0.64 3.26 -8.55
CA GLY A 284 -0.82 1.84 -8.21
C GLY A 284 -2.22 1.47 -7.72
N LEU A 285 -3.24 2.34 -7.79
CA LEU A 285 -4.58 2.11 -7.24
C LEU A 285 -5.16 0.75 -7.65
N ARG A 286 -5.18 0.45 -8.95
CA ARG A 286 -5.74 -0.81 -9.46
C ARG A 286 -4.95 -2.03 -9.00
N PHE A 287 -3.62 -1.91 -8.97
CA PHE A 287 -2.73 -2.97 -8.49
C PHE A 287 -2.93 -3.21 -7.00
N ALA A 288 -3.00 -2.16 -6.19
CA ALA A 288 -3.18 -2.26 -4.74
C ALA A 288 -4.51 -2.92 -4.35
N LEU A 289 -5.62 -2.50 -4.98
CA LEU A 289 -6.92 -3.14 -4.76
C LEU A 289 -6.92 -4.61 -5.18
N MET A 290 -6.38 -4.93 -6.36
CA MET A 290 -6.26 -6.30 -6.84
C MET A 290 -5.40 -7.16 -5.91
N GLN A 291 -4.23 -6.68 -5.51
CA GLN A 291 -3.33 -7.37 -4.59
C GLN A 291 -4.00 -7.64 -3.25
N ALA A 292 -4.72 -6.65 -2.69
CA ALA A 292 -5.45 -6.82 -1.44
C ALA A 292 -6.58 -7.84 -1.58
N CYS A 293 -7.40 -7.77 -2.63
CA CYS A 293 -8.49 -8.71 -2.87
C CYS A 293 -7.97 -10.14 -3.07
N VAL A 294 -6.90 -10.35 -3.86
CA VAL A 294 -6.28 -11.68 -4.05
C VAL A 294 -5.80 -12.25 -2.72
N GLY A 295 -5.03 -11.47 -1.93
CA GLY A 295 -4.52 -11.90 -0.63
C GLY A 295 -5.63 -12.27 0.34
N LEU A 296 -6.63 -11.41 0.47
CA LEU A 296 -7.80 -11.65 1.33
C LEU A 296 -8.62 -12.85 0.88
N ALA A 297 -8.87 -13.00 -0.44
CA ALA A 297 -9.63 -14.12 -0.97
C ALA A 297 -8.97 -15.47 -0.64
N HIS A 298 -7.66 -15.60 -0.82
CA HIS A 298 -6.92 -16.80 -0.45
C HIS A 298 -6.97 -17.08 1.06
N LEU A 299 -6.79 -16.05 1.89
CA LEU A 299 -6.79 -16.18 3.34
C LEU A 299 -8.19 -16.54 3.87
N ILE A 300 -9.24 -15.84 3.46
CA ILE A 300 -10.61 -16.07 3.96
C ILE A 300 -11.20 -17.38 3.45
N ARG A 301 -10.80 -17.86 2.28
CA ARG A 301 -11.19 -19.18 1.78
C ARG A 301 -10.68 -20.30 2.67
N GLY A 302 -9.42 -20.22 3.10
CA GLY A 302 -8.74 -21.34 3.78
C GLY A 302 -8.72 -21.24 5.31
N TYR A 303 -9.03 -20.06 5.86
CA TYR A 303 -8.85 -19.79 7.28
C TYR A 303 -9.97 -18.94 7.86
N LYS A 304 -10.20 -19.14 9.16
CA LYS A 304 -11.06 -18.31 9.98
C LYS A 304 -10.22 -17.47 10.93
N PHE A 305 -10.51 -16.18 10.98
CA PHE A 305 -9.82 -15.21 11.81
C PHE A 305 -10.73 -14.78 12.96
N ARG A 306 -10.16 -14.71 14.17
CA ARG A 306 -10.84 -14.24 15.38
C ARG A 306 -9.88 -13.42 16.23
N PHE A 307 -10.39 -12.60 17.12
CA PHE A 307 -9.55 -11.91 18.09
C PHE A 307 -8.83 -12.91 19.00
N ALA A 308 -7.55 -12.67 19.22
CA ALA A 308 -6.73 -13.33 20.24
C ALA A 308 -6.81 -12.54 21.55
N PRO A 309 -6.42 -13.10 22.69
CA PRO A 309 -6.43 -12.39 23.97
C PRO A 309 -5.63 -11.07 23.97
N GLN A 310 -4.57 -11.00 23.18
CA GLN A 310 -3.72 -9.80 23.03
C GLN A 310 -4.19 -8.84 21.93
N THR A 311 -5.26 -9.17 21.18
CA THR A 311 -5.79 -8.27 20.15
C THR A 311 -6.43 -7.05 20.81
N GLU A 312 -5.96 -5.87 20.46
CA GLU A 312 -6.56 -4.62 20.96
C GLU A 312 -7.97 -4.44 20.42
N GLN A 313 -8.91 -4.10 21.32
CA GLN A 313 -10.32 -3.83 20.94
C GLN A 313 -10.45 -2.51 20.18
N LYS A 314 -9.55 -1.58 20.39
CA LYS A 314 -9.39 -0.34 19.64
C LYS A 314 -7.92 -0.19 19.30
N ILE A 315 -7.63 -0.03 18.02
CA ILE A 315 -6.25 0.11 17.55
C ILE A 315 -5.63 1.39 18.10
N ASN A 316 -4.46 1.25 18.72
CA ASN A 316 -3.57 2.35 19.04
C ASN A 316 -2.60 2.54 17.89
N PHE A 317 -2.59 3.72 17.27
CA PHE A 317 -1.71 4.01 16.14
C PHE A 317 -0.30 4.41 16.61
N ALA A 318 0.71 4.00 15.83
CA ALA A 318 2.09 4.44 16.00
C ALA A 318 2.22 5.89 15.48
N LEU A 319 2.36 6.85 16.40
CA LEU A 319 2.40 8.28 16.04
C LEU A 319 3.71 8.69 15.36
N GLU A 320 4.76 7.90 15.52
CA GLU A 320 6.07 8.08 14.87
C GLU A 320 6.09 7.58 13.41
N SER A 321 5.10 6.83 12.99
CA SER A 321 5.01 6.31 11.62
C SER A 321 4.31 7.29 10.68
N VAL A 322 4.84 7.45 9.48
CA VAL A 322 4.19 8.23 8.40
C VAL A 322 2.93 7.52 7.91
N LEU A 323 2.95 6.19 7.92
CA LEU A 323 1.80 5.36 7.57
C LEU A 323 0.98 5.05 8.82
N MET A 324 -0.34 5.02 8.69
CA MET A 324 -1.21 4.57 9.78
C MET A 324 -0.95 3.08 10.05
N SER A 325 -0.25 2.78 11.11
CA SER A 325 0.08 1.42 11.54
C SER A 325 -0.33 1.17 12.98
N ALA A 326 -0.66 -0.08 13.31
CA ALA A 326 -0.98 -0.49 14.68
C ALA A 326 0.31 -0.52 15.51
N LYS A 327 0.37 0.25 16.61
CA LYS A 327 1.56 0.38 17.47
C LYS A 327 2.04 -0.97 18.01
N ASN A 328 1.12 -1.84 18.40
CA ASN A 328 1.41 -3.14 18.98
C ASN A 328 1.21 -4.31 18.02
N GLY A 329 1.14 -4.03 16.70
CA GLY A 329 0.81 -5.03 15.69
C GLY A 329 -0.66 -5.48 15.75
N ILE A 330 -1.02 -6.40 14.85
CA ILE A 330 -2.36 -7.01 14.79
C ILE A 330 -2.22 -8.51 14.98
N HIS A 331 -2.54 -9.00 16.18
CA HIS A 331 -2.44 -10.41 16.53
C HIS A 331 -3.82 -11.07 16.44
N LEU A 332 -3.98 -12.08 15.60
CA LEU A 332 -5.24 -12.79 15.43
C LEU A 332 -5.08 -14.28 15.65
N HIS A 333 -6.13 -14.91 16.20
CA HIS A 333 -6.30 -16.35 16.12
C HIS A 333 -6.62 -16.75 14.69
N VAL A 334 -5.85 -17.70 14.16
CA VAL A 334 -6.01 -18.24 12.81
C VAL A 334 -6.31 -19.73 12.91
N GLU A 335 -7.45 -20.12 12.39
CA GLU A 335 -7.97 -21.51 12.37
C GLU A 335 -8.14 -21.93 10.91
N LYS A 336 -7.59 -23.09 10.54
CA LYS A 336 -7.81 -23.67 9.20
C LYS A 336 -9.23 -24.24 9.12
N ILE A 337 -9.94 -24.00 8.02
CA ILE A 337 -11.31 -24.50 7.77
C ILE A 337 -11.32 -25.44 6.57
#